data_a48173b1589eab0d5a776d1d29370a47
#
_entry.id   a48173b1589eab0d5a776d1d29370a47
#
_cell.length_a   1.000
_cell.length_b   1.000
_cell.length_c   1.000
_cell.angle_alpha   90.00
_cell.angle_beta   90.00
_cell.angle_gamma   90.00
#
_symmetry.space_group_name_H-M   'P 1'
#
loop_
_entity.id
_entity.type
_entity.pdbx_description
1 polymer ?
#
loop_
_entity_poly.entity_id
_entity_poly.type
_entity_poly.pdbx_seq_one_letter_code
_entity_poly.pdbx_strand_id
1 'polypeptide(L)'
;SKAMQLAGITGDTPDPLGGVIDRDHMNGNPTGILREAGAKELVQRVVTPPTEEERNRVLQKAMDYALMCGITQVHDMCSWEDLLTYKKVEAAGEFRMRIYAAPWWTNWKKQIDYIAEYGTGNRWLQWPALKGMMDGSLGSRTAWMHDPYKDDPNTRGVIVASDTVLFKTMMQEADAAGIRFAIHAIGTRANEWILDQYRAVAKMNGGRERRFKVEHAQHLRNSEIVRFGQEGVIPSVQPFHAIDDSRWAYKRVEEDVLGGTYAFKSLLNSNAKVVFGSDWTVAPMSPILGIYAAVTRETIDGSQPGGWHPNEKMTVDEALIAYTASVAYAGFQEDVLGTLEVGKLADFVVLSHDLFEIEPEEIKNTGVLRTVVGGKTRFFSADSGGKKPIWY
;
A
#
# COMPACT_ATOMS: atom_id res chain seq x y z
N SER A 1 26.44 -12.98 1.43
CA SER A 1 25.44 -14.07 1.31
C SER A 1 25.65 -14.87 0.00
N LYS A 2 25.11 -16.08 -0.07
CA LYS A 2 25.19 -16.91 -1.29
C LYS A 2 24.55 -16.21 -2.50
N ALA A 3 23.45 -15.51 -2.28
CA ALA A 3 22.76 -14.75 -3.34
C ALA A 3 23.65 -13.65 -3.95
N MET A 4 24.37 -12.91 -3.11
CA MET A 4 25.31 -11.88 -3.58
C MET A 4 26.49 -12.48 -4.38
N GLN A 5 27.00 -13.63 -3.94
CA GLN A 5 28.06 -14.33 -4.67
C GLN A 5 27.59 -14.76 -6.08
N LEU A 6 26.38 -15.32 -6.17
CA LEU A 6 25.78 -15.70 -7.46
C LEU A 6 25.54 -14.49 -8.37
N ALA A 7 25.21 -13.33 -7.78
CA ALA A 7 25.01 -12.07 -8.51
C ALA A 7 26.34 -11.33 -8.81
N GLY A 8 27.49 -11.84 -8.38
CA GLY A 8 28.80 -11.21 -8.62
C GLY A 8 29.01 -9.91 -7.84
N ILE A 9 28.28 -9.70 -6.73
CA ILE A 9 28.36 -8.49 -5.92
C ILE A 9 29.58 -8.58 -5.00
N THR A 10 30.48 -7.61 -5.12
CA THR A 10 31.74 -7.48 -4.36
C THR A 10 31.82 -6.12 -3.65
N GLY A 11 32.92 -5.87 -2.93
CA GLY A 11 33.21 -4.55 -2.34
C GLY A 11 33.33 -3.44 -3.39
N ASP A 12 33.78 -3.78 -4.60
CA ASP A 12 33.99 -2.83 -5.70
C ASP A 12 32.73 -2.59 -6.54
N THR A 13 31.64 -3.35 -6.31
CA THR A 13 30.38 -3.15 -7.05
C THR A 13 29.78 -1.80 -6.66
N PRO A 14 29.57 -0.85 -7.61
CA PRO A 14 28.99 0.45 -7.28
C PRO A 14 27.54 0.31 -6.84
N ASP A 15 27.06 1.28 -6.07
CA ASP A 15 25.64 1.38 -5.76
C ASP A 15 24.86 1.65 -7.05
N PRO A 16 23.85 0.86 -7.34
CA PRO A 16 23.03 1.06 -8.52
C PRO A 16 22.07 2.25 -8.34
N LEU A 17 21.62 2.78 -9.45
CA LEU A 17 20.64 3.84 -9.47
C LEU A 17 19.35 3.39 -8.74
N GLY A 18 18.87 4.17 -7.76
CA GLY A 18 17.69 3.82 -6.96
C GLY A 18 17.92 2.68 -5.96
N GLY A 19 19.15 2.43 -5.54
CA GLY A 19 19.45 1.43 -4.52
C GLY A 19 20.80 1.62 -3.84
N VAL A 20 20.98 0.97 -2.69
CA VAL A 20 22.22 1.03 -1.89
C VAL A 20 22.64 -0.38 -1.51
N ILE A 21 23.92 -0.70 -1.68
CA ILE A 21 24.53 -1.91 -1.17
C ILE A 21 25.17 -1.57 0.18
N ASP A 22 24.62 -2.12 1.26
CA ASP A 22 25.14 -1.87 2.61
C ASP A 22 26.53 -2.50 2.77
N ARG A 23 27.51 -1.72 3.24
CA ARG A 23 28.92 -2.14 3.36
C ARG A 23 29.42 -2.00 4.78
N ASP A 24 30.29 -2.92 5.15
CA ASP A 24 31.03 -2.86 6.39
C ASP A 24 32.01 -1.67 6.35
N HIS A 25 31.93 -0.81 7.34
CA HIS A 25 32.76 0.40 7.43
C HIS A 25 34.26 0.13 7.60
N MET A 26 34.64 -1.06 8.06
CA MET A 26 36.03 -1.41 8.32
C MET A 26 36.75 -1.93 7.07
N ASN A 27 36.04 -2.62 6.21
CA ASN A 27 36.67 -3.33 5.08
C ASN A 27 35.99 -3.11 3.73
N GLY A 28 34.90 -2.35 3.67
CA GLY A 28 34.15 -2.02 2.44
C GLY A 28 33.36 -3.19 1.84
N ASN A 29 33.36 -4.36 2.46
CA ASN A 29 32.66 -5.52 1.92
C ASN A 29 31.14 -5.41 2.13
N PRO A 30 30.32 -5.95 1.19
CA PRO A 30 28.87 -5.99 1.36
C PRO A 30 28.45 -6.78 2.61
N THR A 31 27.62 -6.17 3.46
CA THR A 31 27.12 -6.80 4.71
C THR A 31 26.13 -7.92 4.44
N GLY A 32 25.49 -7.93 3.28
CA GLY A 32 24.40 -8.83 2.93
C GLY A 32 23.06 -8.11 2.77
N ILE A 33 22.99 -6.82 3.12
CA ILE A 33 21.80 -5.99 3.03
C ILE A 33 21.82 -5.21 1.71
N LEU A 34 20.73 -5.30 0.96
CA LEU A 34 20.45 -4.54 -0.26
C LEU A 34 19.23 -3.67 0.00
N ARG A 35 19.40 -2.35 -0.13
CA ARG A 35 18.33 -1.40 0.10
C ARG A 35 17.74 -0.96 -1.24
N GLU A 36 16.41 -0.90 -1.30
CA GLU A 36 15.59 -0.50 -2.42
C GLU A 36 15.71 -1.36 -3.69
N ALA A 37 14.85 -1.07 -4.65
CA ALA A 37 14.65 -1.89 -5.85
C ALA A 37 15.92 -2.01 -6.68
N GLY A 38 16.65 -0.92 -6.90
CA GLY A 38 17.85 -0.93 -7.71
C GLY A 38 18.93 -1.90 -7.21
N ALA A 39 19.14 -1.97 -5.87
CA ALA A 39 20.11 -2.90 -5.31
C ALA A 39 19.57 -4.35 -5.26
N LYS A 40 18.27 -4.53 -4.99
CA LYS A 40 17.62 -5.85 -4.98
C LYS A 40 17.63 -6.48 -6.38
N GLU A 41 17.47 -5.68 -7.43
CA GLU A 41 17.46 -6.14 -8.82
C GLU A 41 18.78 -6.85 -9.21
N LEU A 42 19.92 -6.44 -8.64
CA LEU A 42 21.20 -7.10 -8.88
C LEU A 42 21.15 -8.61 -8.55
N VAL A 43 20.43 -8.97 -7.48
CA VAL A 43 20.23 -10.36 -7.08
C VAL A 43 19.05 -10.99 -7.83
N GLN A 44 17.98 -10.25 -8.09
CA GLN A 44 16.81 -10.77 -8.81
C GLN A 44 17.15 -11.30 -10.20
N ARG A 45 18.12 -10.71 -10.89
CA ARG A 45 18.57 -11.15 -12.22
C ARG A 45 19.10 -12.59 -12.25
N VAL A 46 19.53 -13.12 -11.11
CA VAL A 46 20.04 -14.51 -11.01
C VAL A 46 19.05 -15.47 -10.36
N VAL A 47 17.87 -14.98 -10.01
CA VAL A 47 16.76 -15.81 -9.50
C VAL A 47 15.93 -16.31 -10.67
N THR A 48 15.71 -17.62 -10.74
CA THR A 48 14.80 -18.19 -11.75
C THR A 48 13.38 -17.67 -11.53
N PRO A 49 12.76 -17.04 -12.54
CA PRO A 49 11.38 -16.60 -12.42
C PRO A 49 10.44 -17.78 -12.14
N PRO A 50 9.37 -17.59 -11.34
CA PRO A 50 8.40 -18.65 -11.10
C PRO A 50 7.67 -19.02 -12.39
N THR A 51 7.34 -20.29 -12.53
CA THR A 51 6.52 -20.81 -13.63
C THR A 51 5.09 -20.30 -13.54
N GLU A 52 4.32 -20.41 -14.60
CA GLU A 52 2.90 -20.04 -14.62
C GLU A 52 2.09 -20.88 -13.60
N GLU A 53 2.37 -22.18 -13.51
CA GLU A 53 1.72 -23.05 -12.54
C GLU A 53 2.03 -22.63 -11.08
N GLU A 54 3.27 -22.26 -10.81
CA GLU A 54 3.67 -21.73 -9.50
C GLU A 54 2.97 -20.42 -9.17
N ARG A 55 2.85 -19.49 -10.14
CA ARG A 55 2.10 -18.23 -9.96
C ARG A 55 0.64 -18.49 -9.66
N ASN A 56 -0.01 -19.39 -10.40
CA ASN A 56 -1.41 -19.77 -10.13
C ASN A 56 -1.57 -20.36 -8.74
N ARG A 57 -0.72 -21.31 -8.35
CA ARG A 57 -0.76 -21.91 -7.02
C ARG A 57 -0.58 -20.89 -5.89
N VAL A 58 0.33 -19.92 -6.08
CA VAL A 58 0.56 -18.82 -5.12
C VAL A 58 -0.67 -17.91 -5.04
N LEU A 59 -1.25 -17.55 -6.18
CA LEU A 59 -2.48 -16.74 -6.22
C LEU A 59 -3.64 -17.42 -5.49
N GLN A 60 -3.85 -18.72 -5.71
CA GLN A 60 -4.91 -19.47 -5.01
C GLN A 60 -4.72 -19.43 -3.49
N LYS A 61 -3.47 -19.63 -3.00
CA LYS A 61 -3.16 -19.55 -1.57
C LYS A 61 -3.33 -18.14 -1.01
N ALA A 62 -2.94 -17.11 -1.77
CA ALA A 62 -3.11 -15.71 -1.37
C ALA A 62 -4.61 -15.35 -1.25
N MET A 63 -5.45 -15.81 -2.20
CA MET A 63 -6.90 -15.63 -2.10
C MET A 63 -7.49 -16.36 -0.89
N ASP A 64 -7.05 -17.59 -0.58
CA ASP A 64 -7.51 -18.31 0.62
C ASP A 64 -7.16 -17.56 1.89
N TYR A 65 -5.93 -17.05 1.98
CA TYR A 65 -5.48 -16.29 3.14
C TYR A 65 -6.23 -14.97 3.29
N ALA A 66 -6.44 -14.22 2.21
CA ALA A 66 -7.19 -12.98 2.22
C ALA A 66 -8.65 -13.20 2.67
N LEU A 67 -9.32 -14.22 2.12
CA LEU A 67 -10.69 -14.58 2.50
C LEU A 67 -10.79 -14.99 3.98
N MET A 68 -9.79 -15.71 4.50
CA MET A 68 -9.69 -16.04 5.92
C MET A 68 -9.53 -14.78 6.80
N CYS A 69 -8.88 -13.74 6.29
CA CYS A 69 -8.75 -12.45 6.95
C CYS A 69 -9.98 -11.53 6.80
N GLY A 70 -11.04 -11.99 6.11
CA GLY A 70 -12.26 -11.18 5.89
C GLY A 70 -12.18 -10.22 4.70
N ILE A 71 -11.21 -10.40 3.81
CA ILE A 71 -11.00 -9.51 2.67
C ILE A 71 -11.79 -10.02 1.46
N THR A 72 -12.62 -9.16 0.87
CA THR A 72 -13.43 -9.46 -0.32
C THR A 72 -12.81 -8.92 -1.60
N GLN A 73 -11.99 -7.86 -1.48
CA GLN A 73 -11.26 -7.23 -2.58
C GLN A 73 -9.91 -6.71 -2.11
N VAL A 74 -8.92 -6.75 -3.00
CA VAL A 74 -7.62 -6.09 -2.82
C VAL A 74 -7.35 -5.09 -3.95
N HIS A 75 -6.64 -3.99 -3.62
CA HIS A 75 -5.94 -3.17 -4.58
C HIS A 75 -4.49 -3.66 -4.59
N ASP A 76 -4.12 -4.41 -5.61
CA ASP A 76 -2.88 -5.16 -5.66
C ASP A 76 -1.83 -4.51 -6.57
N MET A 77 -0.62 -4.34 -6.02
CA MET A 77 0.55 -3.80 -6.72
C MET A 77 1.33 -4.97 -7.33
N CYS A 78 1.13 -5.22 -8.62
CA CYS A 78 1.55 -6.46 -9.25
C CYS A 78 2.58 -6.29 -10.38
N SER A 79 3.24 -7.40 -10.75
CA SER A 79 3.98 -7.48 -12.00
C SER A 79 3.02 -7.61 -13.19
N TRP A 80 3.54 -7.40 -14.40
CA TRP A 80 2.76 -7.65 -15.62
C TRP A 80 2.37 -9.13 -15.76
N GLU A 81 3.27 -10.00 -15.39
CA GLU A 81 3.09 -11.45 -15.43
C GLU A 81 2.02 -11.90 -14.43
N ASP A 82 1.91 -11.26 -13.26
CA ASP A 82 0.86 -11.53 -12.29
C ASP A 82 -0.51 -11.08 -12.85
N LEU A 83 -0.59 -9.90 -13.48
CA LEU A 83 -1.82 -9.47 -14.15
C LEU A 83 -2.29 -10.48 -15.22
N LEU A 84 -1.36 -11.01 -16.04
CA LEU A 84 -1.70 -12.04 -17.03
C LEU A 84 -2.16 -13.34 -16.38
N THR A 85 -1.58 -13.71 -15.23
CA THR A 85 -2.03 -14.86 -14.44
C THR A 85 -3.43 -14.61 -13.89
N TYR A 86 -3.71 -13.42 -13.35
CA TYR A 86 -5.05 -13.05 -12.87
C TYR A 86 -6.10 -13.16 -13.99
N LYS A 87 -5.79 -12.67 -15.19
CA LYS A 87 -6.70 -12.80 -16.34
C LYS A 87 -7.04 -14.25 -16.69
N LYS A 88 -6.05 -15.13 -16.67
CA LYS A 88 -6.26 -16.57 -16.96
C LYS A 88 -7.15 -17.23 -15.91
N VAL A 89 -6.88 -16.96 -14.63
CA VAL A 89 -7.64 -17.50 -13.51
C VAL A 89 -9.07 -16.95 -13.48
N GLU A 90 -9.25 -15.66 -13.81
CA GLU A 90 -10.56 -15.04 -13.93
C GLU A 90 -11.37 -15.65 -15.10
N ALA A 91 -10.74 -15.80 -16.27
CA ALA A 91 -11.38 -16.42 -17.45
C ALA A 91 -11.77 -17.89 -17.22
N ALA A 92 -11.04 -18.61 -16.38
CA ALA A 92 -11.38 -19.96 -15.93
C ALA A 92 -12.53 -19.98 -14.90
N GLY A 93 -13.01 -18.84 -14.43
CA GLY A 93 -14.05 -18.75 -13.40
C GLY A 93 -13.57 -19.16 -11.98
N GLU A 94 -12.26 -19.13 -11.74
CA GLU A 94 -11.65 -19.60 -10.49
C GLU A 94 -11.42 -18.48 -9.47
N PHE A 95 -11.79 -17.23 -9.78
CA PHE A 95 -11.71 -16.13 -8.83
C PHE A 95 -12.69 -16.30 -7.68
N ARG A 96 -12.18 -16.11 -6.47
CA ARG A 96 -12.96 -16.23 -5.23
C ARG A 96 -13.09 -14.92 -4.48
N MET A 97 -12.25 -13.92 -4.84
CA MET A 97 -12.30 -12.54 -4.36
C MET A 97 -12.04 -11.59 -5.54
N ARG A 98 -12.21 -10.30 -5.33
CA ARG A 98 -11.97 -9.31 -6.39
C ARG A 98 -10.55 -8.75 -6.32
N ILE A 99 -10.00 -8.40 -7.48
CA ILE A 99 -8.68 -7.79 -7.59
C ILE A 99 -8.77 -6.51 -8.45
N TYR A 100 -8.31 -5.41 -7.89
CA TYR A 100 -8.01 -4.17 -8.60
C TYR A 100 -6.50 -4.09 -8.75
N ALA A 101 -5.99 -4.46 -9.91
CA ALA A 101 -4.57 -4.58 -10.19
C ALA A 101 -3.96 -3.24 -10.60
N ALA A 102 -2.78 -2.94 -10.10
CA ALA A 102 -1.96 -1.80 -10.48
C ALA A 102 -0.55 -2.29 -10.88
N PRO A 103 -0.32 -2.63 -12.14
CA PRO A 103 1.00 -2.98 -12.65
C PRO A 103 2.02 -1.87 -12.45
N TRP A 104 3.30 -2.24 -12.42
CA TRP A 104 4.40 -1.28 -12.26
C TRP A 104 4.42 -0.23 -13.39
N TRP A 105 4.69 1.00 -13.04
CA TRP A 105 4.72 2.16 -13.93
C TRP A 105 5.60 1.99 -15.17
N THR A 106 6.64 1.18 -15.09
CA THR A 106 7.51 0.86 -16.22
C THR A 106 6.77 0.19 -17.38
N ASN A 107 5.58 -0.35 -17.15
CA ASN A 107 4.71 -0.94 -18.18
C ASN A 107 3.69 0.05 -18.76
N TRP A 108 3.78 1.34 -18.49
CA TRP A 108 2.73 2.31 -18.80
C TRP A 108 2.32 2.36 -20.28
N LYS A 109 3.27 2.29 -21.24
CA LYS A 109 2.92 2.22 -22.68
C LYS A 109 2.15 0.96 -23.01
N LYS A 110 2.66 -0.19 -22.53
CA LYS A 110 2.02 -1.48 -22.70
C LYS A 110 0.62 -1.51 -22.10
N GLN A 111 0.40 -0.84 -20.95
CA GLN A 111 -0.91 -0.77 -20.32
C GLN A 111 -1.88 0.15 -21.07
N ILE A 112 -1.40 1.25 -21.67
CA ILE A 112 -2.21 2.09 -22.56
C ILE A 112 -2.78 1.25 -23.71
N ASP A 113 -1.90 0.55 -24.43
CA ASP A 113 -2.28 -0.32 -25.56
C ASP A 113 -3.26 -1.42 -25.09
N TYR A 114 -2.96 -2.02 -23.95
CA TYR A 114 -3.76 -3.11 -23.39
C TYR A 114 -5.17 -2.66 -22.98
N ILE A 115 -5.29 -1.46 -22.39
CA ILE A 115 -6.60 -0.88 -22.05
C ILE A 115 -7.36 -0.49 -23.30
N ALA A 116 -6.69 0.02 -24.33
CA ALA A 116 -7.34 0.35 -25.60
C ALA A 116 -7.95 -0.89 -26.28
N GLU A 117 -7.30 -2.06 -26.13
CA GLU A 117 -7.75 -3.32 -26.72
C GLU A 117 -8.81 -4.05 -25.86
N TYR A 118 -8.58 -4.12 -24.52
CA TYR A 118 -9.38 -4.98 -23.62
C TYR A 118 -10.22 -4.22 -22.61
N GLY A 119 -10.21 -2.88 -22.62
CA GLY A 119 -10.84 -2.07 -21.57
C GLY A 119 -10.10 -2.18 -20.23
N THR A 120 -10.76 -1.76 -19.16
CA THR A 120 -10.20 -1.73 -17.79
C THR A 120 -10.55 -2.95 -16.93
N GLY A 121 -11.17 -3.97 -17.51
CA GLY A 121 -11.58 -5.18 -16.81
C GLY A 121 -13.07 -5.24 -16.47
N ASN A 122 -13.44 -6.07 -15.51
CA ASN A 122 -14.81 -6.35 -15.10
C ASN A 122 -15.00 -6.28 -13.58
N ARG A 123 -16.12 -6.80 -13.06
CA ARG A 123 -16.42 -6.79 -11.62
C ARG A 123 -15.51 -7.70 -10.76
N TRP A 124 -14.76 -8.62 -11.36
CA TRP A 124 -13.86 -9.52 -10.63
C TRP A 124 -12.41 -9.08 -10.71
N LEU A 125 -11.98 -8.63 -11.87
CA LEU A 125 -10.61 -8.19 -12.12
C LEU A 125 -10.61 -6.87 -12.89
N GLN A 126 -9.95 -5.86 -12.35
CA GLN A 126 -9.72 -4.56 -12.99
C GLN A 126 -8.22 -4.22 -13.01
N TRP A 127 -7.79 -3.41 -14.01
CA TRP A 127 -6.40 -2.95 -14.16
C TRP A 127 -6.29 -1.49 -14.61
N PRO A 128 -7.04 -0.55 -14.01
CA PRO A 128 -7.10 0.84 -14.50
C PRO A 128 -5.99 1.74 -13.94
N ALA A 129 -5.06 1.22 -13.16
CA ALA A 129 -4.07 2.02 -12.45
C ALA A 129 -2.65 1.51 -12.66
N LEU A 130 -1.67 2.39 -12.41
CA LEU A 130 -0.25 2.10 -12.36
C LEU A 130 0.30 2.31 -10.96
N LYS A 131 1.17 1.38 -10.50
CA LYS A 131 1.99 1.55 -9.31
C LYS A 131 3.31 2.22 -9.65
N GLY A 132 3.64 3.28 -8.90
CA GLY A 132 4.97 3.90 -8.92
C GLY A 132 5.58 3.99 -7.54
N MET A 133 6.89 4.26 -7.48
CA MET A 133 7.60 4.55 -6.24
C MET A 133 8.43 5.80 -6.43
N MET A 134 8.20 6.83 -5.60
CA MET A 134 9.00 8.05 -5.63
C MET A 134 10.26 7.90 -4.78
N ASP A 135 10.14 7.32 -3.60
CA ASP A 135 11.22 7.15 -2.64
C ASP A 135 11.22 5.76 -1.99
N GLY A 136 12.05 5.59 -0.98
CA GLY A 136 12.12 4.35 -0.20
C GLY A 136 11.39 4.44 1.14
N SER A 137 11.94 3.81 2.19
CA SER A 137 11.30 3.66 3.50
C SER A 137 12.03 4.39 4.63
N LEU A 138 11.31 4.70 5.72
CA LEU A 138 11.87 5.31 6.91
C LEU A 138 12.94 4.41 7.55
N GLY A 139 12.66 3.12 7.67
CA GLY A 139 13.53 2.15 8.31
C GLY A 139 14.90 2.01 7.66
N SER A 140 14.97 2.08 6.33
CA SER A 140 16.21 2.01 5.56
C SER A 140 16.90 3.37 5.38
N ARG A 141 16.35 4.46 5.88
CA ARG A 141 16.78 5.85 5.64
C ARG A 141 16.81 6.22 4.15
N THR A 142 15.86 5.69 3.41
CA THR A 142 15.70 5.92 1.98
C THR A 142 14.44 6.70 1.62
N ALA A 143 13.53 6.95 2.57
CA ALA A 143 12.45 7.91 2.39
C ALA A 143 13.02 9.31 2.13
N TRP A 144 12.56 9.98 1.07
CA TRP A 144 13.12 11.27 0.65
C TRP A 144 12.53 12.42 1.45
N MET A 145 13.37 12.93 2.38
CA MET A 145 13.02 13.95 3.36
C MET A 145 13.49 15.34 2.89
N HIS A 146 12.88 16.41 3.43
CA HIS A 146 13.41 17.77 3.27
C HIS A 146 14.70 17.96 4.09
N ASP A 147 14.74 17.40 5.27
CA ASP A 147 15.84 17.54 6.21
C ASP A 147 16.60 16.21 6.35
N PRO A 148 17.87 16.24 6.75
CA PRO A 148 18.63 15.01 7.01
C PRO A 148 17.98 14.15 8.08
N TYR A 149 18.26 12.86 8.07
CA TYR A 149 17.85 11.96 9.15
C TYR A 149 18.55 12.34 10.45
N LYS A 150 17.80 12.27 11.55
CA LYS A 150 18.29 12.59 12.89
C LYS A 150 19.49 11.74 13.31
N ASP A 151 19.48 10.45 12.97
CA ASP A 151 20.52 9.49 13.29
C ASP A 151 21.51 9.24 12.13
N ASP A 152 21.38 9.97 11.01
CA ASP A 152 22.33 9.97 9.90
C ASP A 152 22.26 11.32 9.14
N PRO A 153 22.98 12.34 9.60
CA PRO A 153 22.92 13.68 9.03
C PRO A 153 23.51 13.78 7.60
N ASN A 154 24.09 12.69 7.08
CA ASN A 154 24.68 12.70 5.73
C ASN A 154 23.67 12.30 4.64
N THR A 155 22.46 11.87 5.00
CA THR A 155 21.44 11.48 4.03
C THR A 155 20.11 12.17 4.28
N ARG A 156 19.38 12.38 3.19
CA ARG A 156 17.97 12.82 3.17
C ARG A 156 17.08 11.78 2.48
N GLY A 157 17.57 10.57 2.29
CA GLY A 157 16.91 9.52 1.52
C GLY A 157 17.34 9.48 0.05
N VAL A 158 16.59 8.72 -0.74
CA VAL A 158 16.87 8.52 -2.16
C VAL A 158 15.63 8.68 -3.01
N ILE A 159 15.80 9.18 -4.23
CA ILE A 159 14.76 9.17 -5.26
C ILE A 159 14.82 7.82 -5.97
N VAL A 160 13.84 6.97 -5.75
CA VAL A 160 13.76 5.64 -6.39
C VAL A 160 13.38 5.79 -7.87
N ALA A 161 12.44 6.69 -8.18
CA ALA A 161 12.13 7.09 -9.56
C ALA A 161 13.25 7.99 -10.12
N SER A 162 14.44 7.45 -10.26
CA SER A 162 15.68 8.18 -10.53
C SER A 162 15.67 8.98 -11.82
N ASP A 163 14.99 8.49 -12.88
CA ASP A 163 14.67 9.29 -14.07
C ASP A 163 13.34 10.02 -13.87
N THR A 164 13.41 11.16 -13.17
CA THR A 164 12.23 11.99 -12.91
C THR A 164 11.63 12.60 -14.17
N VAL A 165 12.38 12.73 -15.26
CA VAL A 165 11.86 13.22 -16.55
C VAL A 165 10.97 12.15 -17.18
N LEU A 166 11.47 10.92 -17.27
CA LEU A 166 10.69 9.79 -17.77
C LEU A 166 9.45 9.54 -16.90
N PHE A 167 9.59 9.65 -15.58
CA PHE A 167 8.48 9.47 -14.66
C PHE A 167 7.38 10.54 -14.87
N LYS A 168 7.74 11.80 -15.08
CA LYS A 168 6.79 12.87 -15.44
C LYS A 168 6.12 12.61 -16.78
N THR A 169 6.88 12.20 -17.79
CA THR A 169 6.35 11.83 -19.11
C THR A 169 5.33 10.71 -19.00
N MET A 170 5.65 9.65 -18.25
CA MET A 170 4.73 8.56 -17.95
C MET A 170 3.42 9.08 -17.33
N MET A 171 3.52 9.92 -16.28
CA MET A 171 2.32 10.47 -15.63
C MET A 171 1.45 11.28 -16.60
N GLN A 172 2.05 12.08 -17.47
CA GLN A 172 1.32 12.90 -18.45
C GLN A 172 0.61 12.03 -19.48
N GLU A 173 1.32 11.07 -20.10
CA GLU A 173 0.79 10.23 -21.16
C GLU A 173 -0.23 9.20 -20.62
N ALA A 174 0.05 8.57 -19.48
CA ALA A 174 -0.85 7.62 -18.86
C ALA A 174 -2.14 8.30 -18.36
N ASP A 175 -2.07 9.48 -17.75
CA ASP A 175 -3.24 10.26 -17.38
C ASP A 175 -4.04 10.67 -18.59
N ALA A 176 -3.41 11.13 -19.69
CA ALA A 176 -4.11 11.45 -20.93
C ALA A 176 -4.89 10.25 -21.48
N ALA A 177 -4.39 9.02 -21.29
CA ALA A 177 -5.06 7.77 -21.63
C ALA A 177 -6.09 7.30 -20.59
N GLY A 178 -6.34 8.07 -19.52
CA GLY A 178 -7.32 7.74 -18.49
C GLY A 178 -6.81 6.80 -17.38
N ILE A 179 -5.54 6.47 -17.37
CA ILE A 179 -4.94 5.60 -16.34
C ILE A 179 -4.77 6.37 -15.03
N ARG A 180 -5.02 5.71 -13.92
CA ARG A 180 -4.92 6.25 -12.56
C ARG A 180 -3.55 5.92 -11.95
N PHE A 181 -3.23 6.57 -10.84
CA PHE A 181 -1.95 6.34 -10.17
C PHE A 181 -2.12 5.93 -8.72
N ALA A 182 -1.22 5.05 -8.28
CA ALA A 182 -0.98 4.65 -6.90
C ALA A 182 0.54 4.79 -6.65
N ILE A 183 0.98 5.99 -6.27
CA ILE A 183 2.41 6.29 -6.15
C ILE A 183 2.82 6.27 -4.68
N HIS A 184 3.81 5.44 -4.36
CA HIS A 184 4.44 5.39 -3.06
C HIS A 184 5.21 6.69 -2.79
N ALA A 185 4.92 7.34 -1.67
CA ALA A 185 5.68 8.45 -1.13
C ALA A 185 5.62 8.43 0.41
N ILE A 186 6.78 8.20 1.03
CA ILE A 186 6.93 8.14 2.49
C ILE A 186 7.49 9.45 3.04
N GLY A 187 8.57 9.95 2.48
CA GLY A 187 9.25 11.14 2.96
C GLY A 187 8.49 12.43 2.68
N THR A 188 8.74 13.45 3.49
CA THR A 188 8.11 14.78 3.36
C THR A 188 8.34 15.39 1.99
N ARG A 189 9.55 15.26 1.43
CA ARG A 189 9.87 15.80 0.10
C ARG A 189 9.23 15.00 -1.03
N ALA A 190 9.14 13.67 -0.87
CA ALA A 190 8.47 12.81 -1.84
C ALA A 190 6.97 13.13 -1.94
N ASN A 191 6.30 13.32 -0.81
CA ASN A 191 4.89 13.68 -0.77
C ASN A 191 4.62 15.05 -1.43
N GLU A 192 5.40 16.08 -1.10
CA GLU A 192 5.31 17.39 -1.76
C GLU A 192 5.47 17.27 -3.28
N TRP A 193 6.52 16.55 -3.71
CA TRP A 193 6.83 16.38 -5.13
C TRP A 193 5.69 15.68 -5.89
N ILE A 194 5.15 14.59 -5.35
CA ILE A 194 4.05 13.86 -6.00
C ILE A 194 2.79 14.71 -6.10
N LEU A 195 2.41 15.44 -5.05
CA LEU A 195 1.28 16.36 -5.09
C LEU A 195 1.47 17.45 -6.17
N ASP A 196 2.69 17.98 -6.30
CA ASP A 196 3.01 18.93 -7.37
C ASP A 196 2.85 18.32 -8.77
N GLN A 197 3.29 17.07 -8.97
CA GLN A 197 3.12 16.41 -10.25
C GLN A 197 1.64 16.10 -10.55
N TYR A 198 0.86 15.66 -9.57
CA TYR A 198 -0.58 15.42 -9.75
C TYR A 198 -1.32 16.69 -10.16
N ARG A 199 -0.99 17.82 -9.51
CA ARG A 199 -1.52 19.15 -9.87
C ARG A 199 -1.10 19.56 -11.29
N ALA A 200 0.17 19.36 -11.66
CA ALA A 200 0.70 19.69 -12.98
C ALA A 200 0.02 18.87 -14.09
N VAL A 201 -0.14 17.58 -13.89
CA VAL A 201 -0.83 16.65 -14.81
C VAL A 201 -2.30 17.02 -14.95
N ALA A 202 -2.98 17.31 -13.84
CA ALA A 202 -4.37 17.76 -13.88
C ALA A 202 -4.56 19.06 -14.67
N LYS A 203 -3.63 20.01 -14.51
CA LYS A 203 -3.64 21.27 -15.28
C LYS A 203 -3.38 21.04 -16.77
N MET A 204 -2.48 20.12 -17.12
CA MET A 204 -2.11 19.85 -18.51
C MET A 204 -3.22 19.12 -19.27
N ASN A 205 -3.81 18.07 -18.67
CA ASN A 205 -4.74 17.15 -19.33
C ASN A 205 -6.21 17.53 -19.08
N GLY A 206 -6.49 18.70 -18.50
CA GLY A 206 -7.83 19.23 -18.28
C GLY A 206 -8.54 18.66 -17.04
N GLY A 207 -9.67 19.28 -16.71
CA GLY A 207 -10.48 18.95 -15.54
C GLY A 207 -11.26 17.65 -15.70
N ARG A 208 -11.02 16.68 -14.83
CA ARG A 208 -11.81 15.46 -14.63
C ARG A 208 -11.56 14.90 -13.24
N GLU A 209 -12.42 14.06 -12.75
CA GLU A 209 -12.18 13.31 -11.52
C GLU A 209 -11.14 12.22 -11.77
N ARG A 210 -10.08 12.18 -10.95
CA ARG A 210 -8.92 11.27 -11.13
C ARG A 210 -8.77 10.27 -10.01
N ARG A 211 -9.01 10.71 -8.77
CA ARG A 211 -8.82 9.90 -7.55
C ARG A 211 -7.43 9.30 -7.50
N PHE A 212 -6.42 10.12 -7.81
CA PHE A 212 -5.02 9.70 -7.68
C PHE A 212 -4.70 9.35 -6.23
N LYS A 213 -3.95 8.28 -6.01
CA LYS A 213 -3.54 7.83 -4.69
C LYS A 213 -2.08 8.12 -4.43
N VAL A 214 -1.79 8.54 -3.20
CA VAL A 214 -0.45 8.47 -2.62
C VAL A 214 -0.45 7.31 -1.63
N GLU A 215 0.32 6.28 -1.93
CA GLU A 215 0.51 5.14 -1.04
C GLU A 215 1.46 5.55 0.09
N HIS A 216 1.10 5.21 1.29
CA HIS A 216 1.68 5.55 2.58
C HIS A 216 1.37 6.97 3.04
N ALA A 217 1.65 8.04 2.26
CA ALA A 217 1.46 9.44 2.71
C ALA A 217 1.92 9.59 4.17
N GLN A 218 3.13 9.06 4.48
CA GLN A 218 3.51 8.69 5.84
C GLN A 218 4.01 9.86 6.68
N HIS A 219 4.91 10.70 6.11
CA HIS A 219 5.44 11.88 6.77
C HIS A 219 5.02 13.12 5.97
N LEU A 220 4.15 13.92 6.57
CA LEU A 220 3.54 15.08 5.91
C LEU A 220 3.82 16.36 6.72
N ARG A 221 4.02 17.45 6.03
CA ARG A 221 3.90 18.78 6.62
C ARG A 221 2.43 19.20 6.63
N ASN A 222 2.07 20.14 7.46
CA ASN A 222 0.69 20.65 7.52
C ASN A 222 0.20 21.15 6.15
N SER A 223 1.09 21.72 5.32
CA SER A 223 0.77 22.15 3.95
C SER A 223 0.32 20.99 3.07
N GLU A 224 0.99 19.82 3.14
CA GLU A 224 0.62 18.65 2.35
C GLU A 224 -0.69 18.03 2.86
N ILE A 225 -0.91 17.96 4.18
CA ILE A 225 -2.18 17.49 4.76
C ILE A 225 -3.36 18.28 4.20
N VAL A 226 -3.27 19.59 4.17
CA VAL A 226 -4.33 20.46 3.62
C VAL A 226 -4.53 20.21 2.11
N ARG A 227 -3.44 20.00 1.37
CA ARG A 227 -3.48 19.76 -0.08
C ARG A 227 -4.19 18.48 -0.44
N PHE A 228 -4.06 17.40 0.33
CA PHE A 228 -4.78 16.15 0.06
C PHE A 228 -6.29 16.39 -0.07
N GLY A 229 -6.88 17.14 0.88
CA GLY A 229 -8.30 17.48 0.82
C GLY A 229 -8.65 18.44 -0.31
N GLN A 230 -7.85 19.50 -0.51
CA GLN A 230 -8.11 20.54 -1.52
C GLN A 230 -7.96 20.04 -2.97
N GLU A 231 -7.00 19.14 -3.21
CA GLU A 231 -6.68 18.63 -4.54
C GLU A 231 -7.40 17.32 -4.87
N GLY A 232 -8.17 16.76 -3.91
CA GLY A 232 -8.88 15.49 -4.08
C GLY A 232 -7.96 14.29 -4.28
N VAL A 233 -6.71 14.38 -3.77
CA VAL A 233 -5.77 13.27 -3.77
C VAL A 233 -6.09 12.34 -2.60
N ILE A 234 -6.07 11.04 -2.83
CA ILE A 234 -6.43 10.02 -1.85
C ILE A 234 -5.18 9.55 -1.10
N PRO A 235 -5.07 9.79 0.21
CA PRO A 235 -4.05 9.16 1.03
C PRO A 235 -4.44 7.69 1.29
N SER A 236 -3.62 6.77 0.78
CA SER A 236 -3.78 5.32 0.94
C SER A 236 -2.79 4.83 1.98
N VAL A 237 -3.24 4.69 3.21
CA VAL A 237 -2.39 4.57 4.39
C VAL A 237 -2.55 3.22 5.09
N GLN A 238 -1.57 2.84 5.93
CA GLN A 238 -1.49 1.54 6.57
C GLN A 238 -1.44 1.72 8.10
N PRO A 239 -2.56 1.53 8.80
CA PRO A 239 -2.61 1.78 10.23
C PRO A 239 -1.67 0.89 11.05
N PHE A 240 -1.46 -0.37 10.63
CA PHE A 240 -0.55 -1.26 11.33
C PHE A 240 0.90 -0.76 11.30
N HIS A 241 1.35 -0.15 10.20
CA HIS A 241 2.68 0.45 10.13
C HIS A 241 2.86 1.54 11.18
N ALA A 242 1.82 2.33 11.48
CA ALA A 242 1.91 3.39 12.49
C ALA A 242 2.27 2.85 13.88
N ILE A 243 1.64 1.76 14.30
CA ILE A 243 1.92 1.18 15.62
C ILE A 243 3.25 0.41 15.66
N ASP A 244 3.70 -0.12 14.55
CA ASP A 244 5.01 -0.77 14.48
C ASP A 244 6.15 0.24 14.47
N ASP A 245 6.06 1.30 13.65
CA ASP A 245 7.04 2.38 13.57
C ASP A 245 7.10 3.23 14.85
N SER A 246 6.03 3.29 15.63
CA SER A 246 5.98 4.03 16.91
C SER A 246 7.12 3.71 17.86
N ARG A 247 7.68 2.51 17.77
CA ARG A 247 8.79 2.01 18.61
C ARG A 247 10.11 2.69 18.32
N TRP A 248 10.27 3.30 17.13
CA TRP A 248 11.60 3.74 16.70
C TRP A 248 11.60 4.96 15.77
N ALA A 249 10.46 5.42 15.23
CA ALA A 249 10.38 6.55 14.31
C ALA A 249 11.04 7.81 14.86
N TYR A 250 10.89 8.09 16.17
CA TYR A 250 11.50 9.22 16.89
C TYR A 250 13.04 9.23 16.84
N LYS A 251 13.66 8.11 16.51
CA LYS A 251 15.13 8.00 16.33
C LYS A 251 15.56 8.45 14.93
N ARG A 252 14.64 8.50 13.98
CA ARG A 252 14.90 8.75 12.56
C ARG A 252 14.63 10.19 12.14
N VAL A 253 13.57 10.78 12.69
CA VAL A 253 13.07 12.09 12.29
C VAL A 253 12.89 13.01 13.49
N GLU A 254 12.94 14.32 13.25
CA GLU A 254 12.76 15.33 14.28
C GLU A 254 11.27 15.48 14.66
N GLU A 255 11.01 16.17 15.78
CA GLU A 255 9.68 16.28 16.39
C GLU A 255 8.67 16.98 15.49
N ASP A 256 9.09 17.97 14.71
CA ASP A 256 8.22 18.67 13.76
C ASP A 256 7.73 17.76 12.62
N VAL A 257 8.54 16.80 12.20
CA VAL A 257 8.15 15.76 11.23
C VAL A 257 7.25 14.71 11.89
N LEU A 258 7.53 14.36 13.15
CA LEU A 258 6.72 13.38 13.88
C LEU A 258 5.27 13.83 14.02
N GLY A 259 5.02 15.14 14.18
CA GLY A 259 3.67 15.70 14.27
C GLY A 259 2.77 15.42 13.04
N GLY A 260 3.36 15.23 11.86
CA GLY A 260 2.66 14.87 10.62
C GLY A 260 2.86 13.42 10.18
N THR A 261 3.36 12.57 11.08
CA THR A 261 3.64 11.16 10.78
C THR A 261 2.43 10.30 11.06
N TYR A 262 1.95 9.57 10.03
CA TYR A 262 0.71 8.78 10.11
C TYR A 262 -0.49 9.62 10.60
N ALA A 263 -0.69 10.78 9.97
CA ALA A 263 -1.65 11.82 10.35
C ALA A 263 -3.08 11.49 9.86
N PHE A 264 -3.64 10.34 10.25
CA PHE A 264 -4.89 9.81 9.71
C PHE A 264 -6.09 10.72 10.01
N LYS A 265 -6.20 11.17 11.25
CA LYS A 265 -7.29 12.05 11.68
C LYS A 265 -7.16 13.45 11.08
N SER A 266 -5.95 13.97 11.02
CA SER A 266 -5.66 15.25 10.38
C SER A 266 -5.97 15.23 8.88
N LEU A 267 -5.63 14.15 8.16
CA LEU A 267 -6.01 13.95 6.76
C LEU A 267 -7.53 13.90 6.59
N LEU A 268 -8.23 13.14 7.44
CA LEU A 268 -9.70 13.09 7.40
C LEU A 268 -10.32 14.48 7.66
N ASN A 269 -9.80 15.21 8.64
CA ASN A 269 -10.26 16.56 8.99
C ASN A 269 -9.97 17.59 7.87
N SER A 270 -8.99 17.34 7.00
CA SER A 270 -8.74 18.16 5.82
C SER A 270 -9.73 17.91 4.66
N ASN A 271 -10.74 17.05 4.86
CA ASN A 271 -11.66 16.52 3.87
C ASN A 271 -11.01 15.58 2.83
N ALA A 272 -9.82 15.06 3.10
CA ALA A 272 -9.25 14.00 2.26
C ALA A 272 -10.03 12.69 2.43
N LYS A 273 -10.21 11.96 1.33
CA LYS A 273 -10.83 10.63 1.36
C LYS A 273 -9.78 9.60 1.74
N VAL A 274 -9.60 9.37 3.05
CA VAL A 274 -8.63 8.41 3.57
C VAL A 274 -9.06 6.98 3.22
N VAL A 275 -8.12 6.16 2.74
CA VAL A 275 -8.31 4.72 2.51
C VAL A 275 -7.25 3.92 3.25
N PHE A 276 -7.65 2.75 3.78
CA PHE A 276 -6.79 1.87 4.52
C PHE A 276 -6.41 0.61 3.74
N GLY A 277 -5.19 0.14 3.94
CA GLY A 277 -4.66 -1.11 3.44
C GLY A 277 -3.67 -1.75 4.42
N SER A 278 -3.23 -2.96 4.12
CA SER A 278 -2.26 -3.69 4.94
C SER A 278 -0.82 -3.58 4.45
N ASP A 279 -0.64 -3.38 3.15
CA ASP A 279 0.66 -3.50 2.48
C ASP A 279 1.31 -4.88 2.73
N TRP A 280 0.45 -5.92 2.73
CA TRP A 280 0.94 -7.30 2.83
C TRP A 280 1.86 -7.60 1.62
N THR A 281 3.03 -8.11 1.80
CA THR A 281 3.62 -8.90 2.89
C THR A 281 4.52 -8.11 3.87
N VAL A 282 4.51 -6.79 3.82
CA VAL A 282 5.30 -5.94 4.73
C VAL A 282 4.71 -5.97 6.14
N ALA A 283 3.38 -6.00 6.25
CA ALA A 283 2.65 -6.11 7.51
C ALA A 283 1.61 -7.24 7.46
N PRO A 284 0.99 -7.62 8.59
CA PRO A 284 -0.10 -8.58 8.62
C PRO A 284 -1.25 -8.17 7.70
N MET A 285 -1.82 -9.12 6.95
CA MET A 285 -2.90 -8.83 6.00
C MET A 285 -4.22 -8.41 6.67
N SER A 286 -4.43 -8.73 7.95
CA SER A 286 -5.71 -8.61 8.65
C SER A 286 -6.21 -7.17 8.77
N PRO A 287 -7.39 -6.81 8.20
CA PRO A 287 -8.02 -5.50 8.43
C PRO A 287 -8.40 -5.26 9.90
N ILE A 288 -8.70 -6.31 10.66
CA ILE A 288 -9.02 -6.20 12.10
C ILE A 288 -7.84 -5.60 12.87
N LEU A 289 -6.61 -6.01 12.54
CA LEU A 289 -5.41 -5.42 13.15
C LEU A 289 -5.20 -3.96 12.72
N GLY A 290 -5.55 -3.64 11.48
CA GLY A 290 -5.52 -2.26 11.01
C GLY A 290 -6.57 -1.38 11.70
N ILE A 291 -7.79 -1.88 11.92
CA ILE A 291 -8.83 -1.18 12.67
C ILE A 291 -8.37 -0.96 14.12
N TYR A 292 -7.87 -2.01 14.79
CA TYR A 292 -7.27 -1.90 16.11
C TYR A 292 -6.21 -0.79 16.15
N ALA A 293 -5.27 -0.82 15.22
CA ALA A 293 -4.18 0.15 15.14
C ALA A 293 -4.67 1.58 14.91
N ALA A 294 -5.69 1.79 14.06
CA ALA A 294 -6.26 3.10 13.80
C ALA A 294 -7.01 3.67 15.01
N VAL A 295 -7.73 2.80 15.75
CA VAL A 295 -8.57 3.20 16.88
C VAL A 295 -7.75 3.41 18.15
N THR A 296 -6.83 2.50 18.46
CA THR A 296 -6.05 2.56 19.70
C THR A 296 -4.73 3.30 19.57
N ARG A 297 -4.06 3.19 18.40
CA ARG A 297 -2.68 3.63 18.19
C ARG A 297 -1.68 2.92 19.12
N GLU A 298 -2.08 1.82 19.74
CA GLU A 298 -1.27 1.02 20.65
C GLU A 298 -0.55 -0.11 19.92
N THR A 299 0.67 -0.37 20.32
CA THR A 299 1.43 -1.55 19.87
C THR A 299 0.74 -2.83 20.34
N ILE A 300 0.90 -3.90 19.57
CA ILE A 300 0.27 -5.19 19.90
C ILE A 300 0.75 -5.75 21.24
N ASP A 301 2.00 -5.51 21.59
CA ASP A 301 2.62 -5.94 22.85
C ASP A 301 2.35 -5.00 24.03
N GLY A 302 1.55 -3.93 23.82
CA GLY A 302 1.22 -2.96 24.86
C GLY A 302 2.37 -2.05 25.29
N SER A 303 3.46 -1.99 24.53
CA SER A 303 4.62 -1.12 24.88
C SER A 303 4.36 0.37 24.69
N GLN A 304 3.22 0.75 24.11
CA GLN A 304 2.78 2.13 23.92
C GLN A 304 1.36 2.34 24.51
N PRO A 305 1.19 2.28 25.82
CA PRO A 305 -0.10 2.43 26.46
C PRO A 305 -0.68 3.83 26.22
N GLY A 306 -1.97 3.90 25.88
CA GLY A 306 -2.65 5.15 25.50
C GLY A 306 -2.43 5.57 24.07
N GLY A 307 -1.59 4.86 23.32
CA GLY A 307 -1.37 5.03 21.88
C GLY A 307 -0.37 6.13 21.51
N TRP A 308 0.36 5.88 20.44
CA TRP A 308 1.29 6.84 19.84
C TRP A 308 0.54 7.91 19.03
N HIS A 309 0.80 9.19 19.28
CA HIS A 309 0.06 10.32 18.70
C HIS A 309 -1.45 10.17 18.87
N PRO A 310 -1.98 10.19 20.10
CA PRO A 310 -3.38 9.86 20.39
C PRO A 310 -4.39 10.80 19.71
N ASN A 311 -3.97 12.01 19.32
CA ASN A 311 -4.80 12.95 18.55
C ASN A 311 -5.09 12.46 17.12
N GLU A 312 -4.34 11.49 16.62
CA GLU A 312 -4.51 10.86 15.31
C GLU A 312 -5.33 9.55 15.37
N LYS A 313 -5.93 9.23 16.52
CA LYS A 313 -6.88 8.12 16.66
C LYS A 313 -8.11 8.36 15.80
N MET A 314 -8.62 7.29 15.22
CA MET A 314 -9.88 7.30 14.49
C MET A 314 -10.96 6.58 15.30
N THR A 315 -12.22 6.87 15.04
CA THR A 315 -13.33 6.07 15.57
C THR A 315 -13.44 4.74 14.84
N VAL A 316 -14.15 3.77 15.42
CA VAL A 316 -14.44 2.48 14.74
C VAL A 316 -15.16 2.71 13.42
N ASP A 317 -16.14 3.62 13.39
CA ASP A 317 -16.88 3.98 12.16
C ASP A 317 -15.96 4.55 11.08
N GLU A 318 -15.11 5.52 11.43
CA GLU A 318 -14.13 6.10 10.49
C GLU A 318 -13.16 5.05 9.94
N ALA A 319 -12.70 4.12 10.77
CA ALA A 319 -11.80 3.04 10.36
C ALA A 319 -12.51 2.03 9.44
N LEU A 320 -13.75 1.66 9.73
CA LEU A 320 -14.55 0.79 8.87
C LEU A 320 -14.83 1.44 7.52
N ILE A 321 -15.22 2.72 7.50
CA ILE A 321 -15.41 3.48 6.26
C ILE A 321 -14.12 3.51 5.43
N ALA A 322 -12.97 3.72 6.07
CA ALA A 322 -11.67 3.75 5.39
C ALA A 322 -11.27 2.40 4.77
N TYR A 323 -11.70 1.26 5.35
CA TYR A 323 -11.49 -0.08 4.80
C TYR A 323 -12.56 -0.52 3.80
N THR A 324 -13.70 0.17 3.68
CA THR A 324 -14.84 -0.28 2.88
C THR A 324 -15.29 0.77 1.86
N ALA A 325 -16.16 1.70 2.24
CA ALA A 325 -16.75 2.69 1.34
C ALA A 325 -15.70 3.60 0.68
N SER A 326 -14.68 4.03 1.43
CA SER A 326 -13.61 4.86 0.88
C SER A 326 -12.75 4.11 -0.14
N VAL A 327 -12.49 2.80 0.08
CA VAL A 327 -11.73 1.97 -0.89
C VAL A 327 -12.56 1.77 -2.16
N ALA A 328 -13.86 1.50 -2.03
CA ALA A 328 -14.76 1.39 -3.18
C ALA A 328 -14.77 2.70 -4.00
N TYR A 329 -14.87 3.86 -3.31
CA TYR A 329 -14.74 5.17 -3.93
C TYR A 329 -13.40 5.33 -4.66
N ALA A 330 -12.27 4.99 -4.04
CA ALA A 330 -10.95 5.08 -4.66
C ALA A 330 -10.81 4.22 -5.92
N GLY A 331 -11.58 3.13 -6.01
CA GLY A 331 -11.67 2.23 -7.16
C GLY A 331 -12.69 2.67 -8.23
N PHE A 332 -13.51 3.73 -8.01
CA PHE A 332 -14.70 4.05 -8.82
C PHE A 332 -15.70 2.88 -8.85
N GLN A 333 -15.89 2.25 -7.71
CA GLN A 333 -16.77 1.09 -7.54
C GLN A 333 -17.86 1.34 -6.47
N GLU A 334 -18.00 2.56 -5.97
CA GLU A 334 -18.96 2.92 -4.91
C GLU A 334 -20.41 2.64 -5.24
N ASP A 335 -20.76 2.61 -6.54
CA ASP A 335 -22.12 2.27 -6.97
C ASP A 335 -22.45 0.78 -6.80
N VAL A 336 -21.42 -0.06 -6.66
CA VAL A 336 -21.58 -1.53 -6.61
C VAL A 336 -20.94 -2.21 -5.42
N LEU A 337 -20.05 -1.52 -4.67
CA LEU A 337 -19.29 -2.04 -3.54
C LEU A 337 -19.24 -1.01 -2.39
N GLY A 338 -18.65 -1.41 -1.27
CA GLY A 338 -18.28 -0.55 -0.14
C GLY A 338 -19.35 -0.43 0.95
N THR A 339 -20.62 -0.69 0.65
CA THR A 339 -21.73 -0.67 1.60
C THR A 339 -22.69 -1.83 1.33
N LEU A 340 -23.53 -2.17 2.34
CA LEU A 340 -24.57 -3.19 2.23
C LEU A 340 -25.91 -2.51 1.92
N GLU A 341 -26.08 -2.09 0.68
CA GLU A 341 -27.29 -1.45 0.16
C GLU A 341 -27.94 -2.28 -0.93
N VAL A 342 -29.26 -2.14 -1.08
CA VAL A 342 -30.02 -2.80 -2.17
C VAL A 342 -29.47 -2.35 -3.52
N GLY A 343 -29.16 -3.31 -4.38
CA GLY A 343 -28.57 -3.07 -5.72
C GLY A 343 -27.05 -3.22 -5.78
N LYS A 344 -26.36 -3.23 -4.65
CA LYS A 344 -24.92 -3.50 -4.59
C LYS A 344 -24.60 -4.99 -4.54
N LEU A 345 -23.34 -5.33 -4.81
CA LEU A 345 -22.86 -6.70 -4.75
C LEU A 345 -22.84 -7.21 -3.30
N ALA A 346 -23.25 -8.45 -3.10
CA ALA A 346 -23.27 -9.07 -1.79
C ALA A 346 -21.86 -9.55 -1.40
N ASP A 347 -21.00 -8.60 -1.09
CA ASP A 347 -19.66 -8.79 -0.56
C ASP A 347 -19.64 -8.31 0.89
N PHE A 348 -19.47 -9.22 1.84
CA PHE A 348 -19.48 -8.87 3.26
C PHE A 348 -18.72 -9.88 4.12
N VAL A 349 -18.39 -9.47 5.33
CA VAL A 349 -17.77 -10.30 6.36
C VAL A 349 -18.68 -10.39 7.57
N VAL A 350 -18.71 -11.56 8.22
CA VAL A 350 -19.34 -11.75 9.53
C VAL A 350 -18.22 -11.91 10.55
N LEU A 351 -18.24 -11.08 11.56
CA LEU A 351 -17.26 -11.04 12.64
C LEU A 351 -17.79 -11.72 13.90
N SER A 352 -16.89 -12.16 14.78
CA SER A 352 -17.26 -12.80 16.06
C SER A 352 -17.77 -11.84 17.13
N HIS A 353 -17.49 -10.55 16.99
CA HIS A 353 -17.88 -9.49 17.90
C HIS A 353 -18.39 -8.28 17.13
N ASP A 354 -19.30 -7.52 17.75
CA ASP A 354 -19.64 -6.19 17.30
C ASP A 354 -18.55 -5.22 17.75
N LEU A 355 -17.86 -4.61 16.77
CA LEU A 355 -16.74 -3.69 17.05
C LEU A 355 -17.16 -2.41 17.75
N PHE A 356 -18.46 -2.07 17.76
CA PHE A 356 -19.01 -0.91 18.46
C PHE A 356 -19.37 -1.19 19.93
N GLU A 357 -19.47 -2.48 20.30
CA GLU A 357 -19.93 -2.90 21.64
C GLU A 357 -18.78 -3.43 22.52
N ILE A 358 -17.57 -3.63 21.94
CA ILE A 358 -16.39 -4.11 22.67
C ILE A 358 -15.43 -2.97 22.99
N GLU A 359 -14.60 -3.15 24.02
CA GLU A 359 -13.51 -2.21 24.32
C GLU A 359 -12.52 -2.15 23.17
N PRO A 360 -11.97 -0.97 22.82
CA PRO A 360 -11.05 -0.80 21.70
C PRO A 360 -9.86 -1.77 21.71
N GLU A 361 -9.34 -2.10 22.89
CA GLU A 361 -8.22 -3.02 23.09
C GLU A 361 -8.57 -4.47 22.72
N GLU A 362 -9.86 -4.82 22.74
CA GLU A 362 -10.36 -6.15 22.38
C GLU A 362 -10.61 -6.30 20.87
N ILE A 363 -10.62 -5.22 20.10
CA ILE A 363 -10.80 -5.29 18.64
C ILE A 363 -9.82 -6.31 18.01
N LYS A 364 -8.56 -6.31 18.44
CA LYS A 364 -7.54 -7.25 17.96
C LYS A 364 -7.88 -8.72 18.15
N ASN A 365 -8.78 -9.05 19.07
CA ASN A 365 -9.21 -10.41 19.38
C ASN A 365 -10.44 -10.86 18.56
N THR A 366 -11.01 -9.98 17.74
CA THR A 366 -12.16 -10.28 16.88
C THR A 366 -11.77 -11.23 15.77
N GLY A 367 -12.51 -12.31 15.63
CA GLY A 367 -12.31 -13.34 14.61
C GLY A 367 -13.24 -13.15 13.41
N VAL A 368 -12.82 -13.67 12.25
CA VAL A 368 -13.66 -13.76 11.04
C VAL A 368 -14.42 -15.07 11.07
N LEU A 369 -15.75 -15.01 11.10
CA LEU A 369 -16.64 -16.18 11.05
C LEU A 369 -16.95 -16.58 9.61
N ARG A 370 -17.17 -15.59 8.74
CA ARG A 370 -17.54 -15.85 7.35
C ARG A 370 -17.12 -14.69 6.45
N THR A 371 -16.64 -15.05 5.26
CA THR A 371 -16.40 -14.09 4.17
C THR A 371 -17.24 -14.48 2.96
N VAL A 372 -18.05 -13.54 2.47
CA VAL A 372 -18.97 -13.72 1.34
C VAL A 372 -18.55 -12.79 0.22
N VAL A 373 -18.41 -13.35 -1.00
CA VAL A 373 -18.10 -12.58 -2.21
C VAL A 373 -19.06 -12.97 -3.33
N GLY A 374 -19.76 -11.98 -3.87
CA GLY A 374 -20.77 -12.20 -4.90
C GLY A 374 -21.92 -13.08 -4.41
N GLY A 375 -22.34 -12.94 -3.15
CA GLY A 375 -23.40 -13.74 -2.52
C GLY A 375 -23.01 -15.19 -2.21
N LYS A 376 -21.75 -15.58 -2.43
CA LYS A 376 -21.27 -16.94 -2.14
C LYS A 376 -20.31 -16.93 -0.95
N THR A 377 -20.55 -17.80 0.03
CA THR A 377 -19.60 -18.03 1.13
C THR A 377 -18.30 -18.58 0.53
N ARG A 378 -17.21 -17.82 0.74
CA ARG A 378 -15.86 -18.18 0.26
C ARG A 378 -14.95 -18.65 1.39
N PHE A 379 -15.23 -18.20 2.61
CA PHE A 379 -14.59 -18.68 3.83
C PHE A 379 -15.65 -18.84 4.92
N PHE A 380 -15.50 -19.89 5.73
CA PHE A 380 -16.31 -20.15 6.92
C PHE A 380 -15.42 -20.76 8.01
N SER A 381 -15.48 -20.19 9.22
CA SER A 381 -14.85 -20.78 10.41
C SER A 381 -15.85 -21.67 11.13
N ALA A 382 -15.47 -22.89 11.43
CA ALA A 382 -16.26 -23.78 12.31
C ALA A 382 -16.12 -23.43 13.79
N ASP A 383 -15.12 -22.63 14.16
CA ASP A 383 -14.92 -22.10 15.50
C ASP A 383 -15.87 -20.93 15.74
N SER A 384 -16.65 -20.94 16.83
CA SER A 384 -17.58 -19.89 17.21
C SER A 384 -16.87 -18.55 17.52
N GLY A 385 -15.58 -18.58 17.89
CA GLY A 385 -14.74 -17.39 18.06
C GLY A 385 -14.20 -16.83 16.75
N GLY A 386 -14.43 -17.54 15.62
CA GLY A 386 -13.93 -17.18 14.32
C GLY A 386 -12.40 -17.38 14.15
N LYS A 387 -11.92 -17.14 12.93
CA LYS A 387 -10.48 -17.16 12.66
C LYS A 387 -9.87 -15.83 13.12
N LYS A 388 -9.08 -15.89 14.18
CA LYS A 388 -8.38 -14.73 14.73
C LYS A 388 -7.22 -14.30 13.83
N PRO A 389 -6.84 -13.00 13.86
CA PRO A 389 -5.65 -12.53 13.19
C PRO A 389 -4.40 -13.33 13.61
N ILE A 390 -3.51 -13.58 12.66
CA ILE A 390 -2.22 -14.18 12.94
C ILE A 390 -1.21 -13.05 13.16
N TRP A 391 -0.57 -13.06 14.31
CA TRP A 391 0.51 -12.17 14.69
C TRP A 391 1.85 -12.82 14.32
N TYR A 392 2.78 -12.09 13.82
CA TYR A 392 4.16 -12.53 13.64
C TYR A 392 5.10 -11.71 14.48
#